data_4ad38c3ac8aebab7c6f440165e030bbe
#
_entry.id   4ad38c3ac8aebab7c6f440165e030bbe
#
_cell.length_a   1.000
_cell.length_b   1.000
_cell.length_c   1.000
_cell.angle_alpha   90.00
_cell.angle_beta   90.00
_cell.angle_gamma   90.00
#
_symmetry.space_group_name_H-M   'P 1'
#
loop_
_entity.id
_entity.type
_entity.pdbx_description
1 polymer ?
#
loop_
_entity_poly.entity_id
_entity_poly.type
_entity_poly.pdbx_seq_one_letter_code
_entity_poly.pdbx_strand_id
1 'polypeptide(L)'
;MIAWTAEQRKVINAPAGARMLVNAGPGTGKTAVGCARIAHLIEGMGVPASQIWLVSFTRTAVQELRNRIGTYLADPTTSAGIRISTVDAYAWAIHSGFLSDAKLTGSFEDNIDNAIRLVQSSEGVFSYLSQASHLIVDEAQDVVGKRCELLLEMIYALQPETGVTVLTDEAQAIYGFADEESERTTSLTLPEKIREYAEEFSPAFTSTELNAIHRTSDKLLSKLFVQGRSIVIKGRKAGNARLEKLREFLIESNHGDLGSHRTDLENLPESTDSTFLLFRRRGEALEASSYLGLKPHRVRMSGLPAVIHDWIGRMFWDWVLPEMDQKEFKGRWVKRLGPRKSKDCEFAWSTLISFVGTSNRRISVDVLASRLASGSPPIDFCSPDFGCFGPVVGTIHGAKGREADRVRLYLPPLRENQDDEIAAEEARVLFVGATRARVELQIGKGATKALARRVDTSHRAFTPYTWTKGRSRAAACVEIGRVNDIDAITLAGKGLFASSRDAERAQNRIGLLSGKMSKAEGKLGSKGQDYRYNIFLPENPDVTLCFLSEQVNRDMFKVAETVDSLVGLRKKNPPAKLPYLRTFGTRTVALRPDDPIREALHTPWCDSGFLLAPMLMGYGMVYFS
;
A
#
# COMPACT_ATOMS: atom_id res chain seq x y z
N MET A 1 -22.54 24.45 0.16
CA MET A 1 -23.30 23.22 0.45
C MET A 1 -23.15 22.26 -0.71
N ILE A 2 -22.87 20.98 -0.45
CA ILE A 2 -22.80 19.95 -1.49
C ILE A 2 -24.23 19.67 -1.99
N ALA A 3 -24.47 19.76 -3.29
CA ALA A 3 -25.76 19.42 -3.89
C ALA A 3 -25.86 17.89 -4.07
N TRP A 4 -26.57 17.23 -3.16
CA TRP A 4 -26.82 15.79 -3.23
C TRP A 4 -27.90 15.43 -4.25
N THR A 5 -27.71 14.34 -4.99
CA THR A 5 -28.77 13.79 -5.87
C THR A 5 -29.91 13.16 -5.05
N ALA A 6 -31.00 12.79 -5.71
CA ALA A 6 -32.13 12.13 -5.04
C ALA A 6 -31.72 10.77 -4.44
N GLU A 7 -30.93 9.98 -5.19
CA GLU A 7 -30.41 8.68 -4.76
C GLU A 7 -29.45 8.83 -3.57
N GLN A 8 -28.55 9.81 -3.62
CA GLN A 8 -27.65 10.11 -2.51
C GLN A 8 -28.41 10.52 -1.26
N ARG A 9 -29.42 11.42 -1.38
CA ARG A 9 -30.29 11.82 -0.26
C ARG A 9 -31.07 10.65 0.32
N LYS A 10 -31.53 9.72 -0.52
CA LYS A 10 -32.22 8.50 -0.07
C LYS A 10 -31.32 7.68 0.87
N VAL A 11 -30.04 7.53 0.55
CA VAL A 11 -29.08 6.82 1.41
C VAL A 11 -28.78 7.63 2.68
N ILE A 12 -28.48 8.93 2.54
CA ILE A 12 -28.09 9.79 3.66
C ILE A 12 -29.19 9.87 4.71
N ASN A 13 -30.45 10.05 4.28
CA ASN A 13 -31.61 10.31 5.15
C ASN A 13 -32.40 9.04 5.52
N ALA A 14 -31.93 7.84 5.14
CA ALA A 14 -32.63 6.61 5.51
C ALA A 14 -32.70 6.44 7.04
N PRO A 15 -33.69 5.77 7.61
CA PRO A 15 -33.84 5.53 9.05
C PRO A 15 -32.57 4.91 9.66
N ALA A 16 -32.31 5.14 10.95
CA ALA A 16 -31.11 4.64 11.63
C ALA A 16 -31.00 3.10 11.57
N GLY A 17 -32.11 2.38 11.71
CA GLY A 17 -32.19 0.92 11.62
C GLY A 17 -32.23 0.35 10.20
N ALA A 18 -32.15 1.18 9.15
CA ALA A 18 -32.24 0.70 7.77
C ALA A 18 -31.02 -0.16 7.40
N ARG A 19 -31.25 -1.31 6.75
CA ARG A 19 -30.22 -2.16 6.14
C ARG A 19 -30.17 -1.90 4.63
N MET A 20 -29.02 -1.44 4.14
CA MET A 20 -28.89 -0.98 2.76
C MET A 20 -27.63 -1.54 2.10
N LEU A 21 -27.80 -2.03 0.86
CA LEU A 21 -26.71 -2.35 -0.05
C LEU A 21 -26.62 -1.24 -1.11
N VAL A 22 -25.58 -0.43 -1.06
CA VAL A 22 -25.40 0.74 -1.92
C VAL A 22 -24.33 0.43 -2.97
N ASN A 23 -24.77 0.18 -4.21
CA ASN A 23 -23.88 -0.05 -5.34
C ASN A 23 -23.56 1.29 -6.03
N ALA A 24 -22.30 1.67 -6.02
CA ALA A 24 -21.85 3.01 -6.41
C ALA A 24 -20.64 2.93 -7.32
N GLY A 25 -20.80 3.33 -8.58
CA GLY A 25 -19.71 3.37 -9.56
C GLY A 25 -18.57 4.35 -9.20
N PRO A 26 -17.47 4.32 -9.97
CA PRO A 26 -16.36 5.23 -9.73
C PRO A 26 -16.80 6.69 -9.89
N GLY A 27 -16.38 7.54 -8.95
CA GLY A 27 -16.70 8.97 -8.99
C GLY A 27 -18.13 9.37 -8.63
N THR A 28 -18.98 8.45 -8.19
CA THR A 28 -20.37 8.75 -7.79
C THR A 28 -20.48 9.31 -6.36
N GLY A 29 -19.36 9.52 -5.66
CA GLY A 29 -19.37 10.07 -4.32
C GLY A 29 -19.66 9.05 -3.20
N LYS A 30 -19.48 7.74 -3.43
CA LYS A 30 -19.69 6.66 -2.45
C LYS A 30 -19.21 7.01 -1.05
N THR A 31 -17.93 7.31 -0.88
CA THR A 31 -17.33 7.66 0.41
C THR A 31 -17.91 8.96 1.00
N ALA A 32 -18.23 9.95 0.15
CA ALA A 32 -18.87 11.20 0.59
C ALA A 32 -20.28 10.95 1.14
N VAL A 33 -21.05 10.07 0.48
CA VAL A 33 -22.37 9.65 0.94
C VAL A 33 -22.28 8.90 2.26
N GLY A 34 -21.29 8.00 2.42
CA GLY A 34 -21.03 7.31 3.68
C GLY A 34 -20.71 8.28 4.83
N CYS A 35 -19.84 9.26 4.59
CA CYS A 35 -19.50 10.30 5.59
C CYS A 35 -20.72 11.18 5.94
N ALA A 36 -21.49 11.61 4.93
CA ALA A 36 -22.70 12.39 5.16
C ALA A 36 -23.80 11.59 5.89
N ARG A 37 -23.92 10.28 5.61
CA ARG A 37 -24.78 9.36 6.35
C ARG A 37 -24.41 9.32 7.83
N ILE A 38 -23.12 9.18 8.15
CA ILE A 38 -22.63 9.20 9.53
C ILE A 38 -22.99 10.51 10.21
N ALA A 39 -22.72 11.63 9.57
CA ALA A 39 -23.05 12.94 10.12
C ALA A 39 -24.57 13.07 10.38
N HIS A 40 -25.40 12.60 9.45
CA HIS A 40 -26.85 12.62 9.62
C HIS A 40 -27.34 11.69 10.75
N LEU A 41 -26.75 10.52 10.92
CA LEU A 41 -27.04 9.62 12.04
C LEU A 41 -26.73 10.30 13.39
N ILE A 42 -25.62 11.02 13.50
CA ILE A 42 -25.20 11.71 14.73
C ILE A 42 -26.06 12.95 14.97
N GLU A 43 -26.08 13.89 14.05
CA GLU A 43 -26.65 15.23 14.23
C GLU A 43 -28.15 15.28 13.93
N GLY A 44 -28.62 14.52 12.94
CA GLY A 44 -30.03 14.49 12.53
C GLY A 44 -30.89 13.51 13.32
N MET A 45 -30.30 12.38 13.75
CA MET A 45 -31.05 11.30 14.43
C MET A 45 -30.59 11.07 15.87
N GLY A 46 -29.56 11.76 16.36
CA GLY A 46 -29.09 11.67 17.75
C GLY A 46 -28.39 10.36 18.10
N VAL A 47 -27.89 9.60 17.11
CA VAL A 47 -27.16 8.36 17.37
C VAL A 47 -25.79 8.70 17.98
N PRO A 48 -25.43 8.15 19.15
CA PRO A 48 -24.14 8.40 19.75
C PRO A 48 -23.00 7.96 18.82
N ALA A 49 -21.96 8.80 18.65
CA ALA A 49 -20.82 8.50 17.78
C ALA A 49 -20.15 7.17 18.13
N SER A 50 -20.07 6.81 19.42
CA SER A 50 -19.48 5.54 19.91
C SER A 50 -20.26 4.29 19.50
N GLN A 51 -21.52 4.44 19.10
CA GLN A 51 -22.39 3.36 18.63
C GLN A 51 -22.41 3.22 17.10
N ILE A 52 -21.65 4.08 16.40
CA ILE A 52 -21.45 3.98 14.95
C ILE A 52 -20.13 3.26 14.69
N TRP A 53 -20.22 2.14 13.98
CA TRP A 53 -19.06 1.32 13.62
C TRP A 53 -18.83 1.40 12.13
N LEU A 54 -17.61 1.71 11.73
CA LEU A 54 -17.19 1.75 10.33
C LEU A 54 -16.07 0.74 10.10
N VAL A 55 -16.30 -0.15 9.16
CA VAL A 55 -15.34 -1.15 8.72
C VAL A 55 -14.85 -0.80 7.33
N SER A 56 -13.53 -0.77 7.14
CA SER A 56 -12.91 -0.61 5.82
C SER A 56 -11.86 -1.69 5.58
N PHE A 57 -11.52 -1.93 4.34
CA PHE A 57 -10.55 -2.98 4.00
C PHE A 57 -9.11 -2.57 4.32
N THR A 58 -8.74 -1.28 4.17
CA THR A 58 -7.36 -0.82 4.35
C THR A 58 -7.20 0.22 5.45
N ARG A 59 -6.04 0.21 6.13
CA ARG A 59 -5.71 1.22 7.16
C ARG A 59 -5.65 2.65 6.60
N THR A 60 -5.20 2.80 5.35
CA THR A 60 -5.18 4.10 4.66
C THR A 60 -6.58 4.66 4.53
N ALA A 61 -7.53 3.82 4.14
CA ALA A 61 -8.93 4.23 4.05
C ALA A 61 -9.52 4.62 5.40
N VAL A 62 -9.14 3.91 6.49
CA VAL A 62 -9.60 4.22 7.86
C VAL A 62 -9.20 5.65 8.26
N GLN A 63 -7.95 6.05 8.04
CA GLN A 63 -7.49 7.40 8.43
C GLN A 63 -8.11 8.49 7.54
N GLU A 64 -8.18 8.23 6.24
CA GLU A 64 -8.81 9.16 5.29
C GLU A 64 -10.30 9.37 5.62
N LEU A 65 -11.01 8.29 5.94
CA LEU A 65 -12.40 8.32 6.36
C LEU A 65 -12.58 9.14 7.65
N ARG A 66 -11.73 8.93 8.67
CA ARG A 66 -11.79 9.68 9.93
C ARG A 66 -11.66 11.18 9.69
N ASN A 67 -10.66 11.60 8.94
CA ASN A 67 -10.42 12.99 8.60
C ASN A 67 -11.60 13.57 7.80
N ARG A 68 -12.11 12.80 6.86
CA ARG A 68 -13.19 13.23 5.97
C ARG A 68 -14.53 13.34 6.70
N ILE A 69 -14.86 12.42 7.61
CA ILE A 69 -16.09 12.48 8.42
C ILE A 69 -16.13 13.78 9.22
N GLY A 70 -15.01 14.18 9.82
CA GLY A 70 -14.91 15.45 10.56
C GLY A 70 -15.30 16.69 9.75
N THR A 71 -15.14 16.66 8.42
CA THR A 71 -15.56 17.79 7.57
C THR A 71 -17.08 17.90 7.35
N TYR A 72 -17.83 16.87 7.70
CA TYR A 72 -19.30 16.81 7.59
C TYR A 72 -20.00 17.08 8.93
N LEU A 73 -19.28 17.10 10.04
CA LEU A 73 -19.79 17.33 11.40
C LEU A 73 -19.64 18.79 11.78
N ALA A 74 -20.59 19.34 12.53
CA ALA A 74 -20.53 20.69 13.08
C ALA A 74 -19.34 20.82 14.07
N ASP A 75 -19.11 19.78 14.89
CA ASP A 75 -17.90 19.62 15.70
C ASP A 75 -17.07 18.45 15.16
N PRO A 76 -15.94 18.74 14.45
CA PRO A 76 -15.06 17.69 13.93
C PRO A 76 -14.52 16.72 14.98
N THR A 77 -14.42 17.15 16.26
CA THR A 77 -13.89 16.33 17.35
C THR A 77 -14.79 15.12 17.67
N THR A 78 -16.10 15.24 17.39
CA THR A 78 -17.07 14.14 17.53
C THR A 78 -16.67 12.90 16.71
N SER A 79 -15.95 13.09 15.61
CA SER A 79 -15.45 11.96 14.78
C SER A 79 -14.52 11.01 15.55
N ALA A 80 -13.87 11.49 16.62
CA ALA A 80 -13.00 10.66 17.46
C ALA A 80 -13.77 9.56 18.21
N GLY A 81 -15.05 9.77 18.50
CA GLY A 81 -15.92 8.78 19.14
C GLY A 81 -16.30 7.61 18.23
N ILE A 82 -16.23 7.77 16.90
CA ILE A 82 -16.66 6.74 15.94
C ILE A 82 -15.63 5.60 15.94
N ARG A 83 -16.10 4.36 15.97
CA ARG A 83 -15.23 3.18 15.85
C ARG A 83 -14.91 2.90 14.39
N ILE A 84 -13.80 3.42 13.91
CA ILE A 84 -13.33 3.20 12.53
C ILE A 84 -12.15 2.25 12.56
N SER A 85 -12.25 1.09 11.89
CA SER A 85 -11.23 0.06 11.90
C SER A 85 -11.22 -0.81 10.63
N THR A 86 -10.17 -1.61 10.47
CA THR A 86 -10.16 -2.66 9.43
C THR A 86 -10.84 -3.94 9.94
N VAL A 87 -11.22 -4.83 9.02
CA VAL A 87 -11.77 -6.15 9.37
C VAL A 87 -10.83 -6.91 10.30
N ASP A 88 -9.53 -6.97 9.95
CA ASP A 88 -8.52 -7.68 10.76
C ASP A 88 -8.36 -7.08 12.17
N ALA A 89 -8.49 -5.75 12.30
CA ALA A 89 -8.41 -5.11 13.60
C ALA A 89 -9.68 -5.34 14.45
N TYR A 90 -10.85 -5.47 13.83
CA TYR A 90 -12.07 -5.93 14.54
C TYR A 90 -11.93 -7.39 14.97
N ALA A 91 -11.43 -8.26 14.10
CA ALA A 91 -11.15 -9.66 14.45
C ALA A 91 -10.24 -9.75 15.67
N TRP A 92 -9.14 -8.99 15.69
CA TRP A 92 -8.22 -8.93 16.81
C TRP A 92 -8.87 -8.36 18.08
N ALA A 93 -9.67 -7.31 17.98
CA ALA A 93 -10.37 -6.72 19.12
C ALA A 93 -11.36 -7.71 19.77
N ILE A 94 -12.08 -8.49 18.98
CA ILE A 94 -12.96 -9.56 19.45
C ILE A 94 -12.11 -10.67 20.09
N HIS A 95 -11.09 -11.17 19.39
CA HIS A 95 -10.25 -12.25 19.89
C HIS A 95 -9.56 -11.87 21.22
N SER A 96 -8.89 -10.73 21.28
CA SER A 96 -8.14 -10.29 22.47
C SER A 96 -9.01 -9.78 23.61
N GLY A 97 -10.22 -9.29 23.29
CA GLY A 97 -11.14 -8.78 24.31
C GLY A 97 -11.91 -9.86 25.06
N PHE A 98 -12.05 -11.06 24.47
CA PHE A 98 -12.89 -12.14 25.02
C PHE A 98 -12.17 -13.46 25.28
N LEU A 99 -10.86 -13.54 24.99
CA LEU A 99 -10.00 -14.67 25.34
C LEU A 99 -8.82 -14.18 26.18
N SER A 100 -8.69 -14.73 27.41
CA SER A 100 -7.65 -14.31 28.37
C SER A 100 -6.22 -14.69 27.96
N ASP A 101 -6.07 -15.69 27.12
CA ASP A 101 -4.80 -16.21 26.62
C ASP A 101 -4.52 -15.84 25.15
N ALA A 102 -5.28 -14.88 24.61
CA ALA A 102 -5.12 -14.41 23.24
C ALA A 102 -3.68 -13.89 23.01
N LYS A 103 -2.96 -14.54 22.11
CA LYS A 103 -1.63 -14.11 21.66
C LYS A 103 -1.70 -13.75 20.18
N LEU A 104 -1.03 -12.67 19.79
CA LEU A 104 -0.84 -12.32 18.38
C LEU A 104 0.23 -13.25 17.75
N THR A 105 0.04 -14.56 17.94
CA THR A 105 0.91 -15.62 17.43
C THR A 105 0.12 -16.43 16.41
N GLY A 106 0.62 -16.56 15.20
CA GLY A 106 -0.05 -17.26 14.13
C GLY A 106 -0.30 -16.36 12.90
N SER A 107 -1.00 -16.89 11.93
CA SER A 107 -1.42 -16.12 10.74
C SER A 107 -2.55 -15.13 11.09
N PHE A 108 -2.73 -14.11 10.28
CA PHE A 108 -3.89 -13.23 10.38
C PHE A 108 -5.21 -14.01 10.28
N GLU A 109 -5.23 -15.11 9.53
CA GLU A 109 -6.39 -15.96 9.32
C GLU A 109 -6.80 -16.72 10.59
N ASP A 110 -5.83 -17.17 11.41
CA ASP A 110 -6.13 -17.84 12.69
C ASP A 110 -6.87 -16.90 13.65
N ASN A 111 -6.51 -15.62 13.65
CA ASN A 111 -7.20 -14.62 14.47
C ASN A 111 -8.63 -14.37 13.98
N ILE A 112 -8.86 -14.42 12.67
CA ILE A 112 -10.20 -14.27 12.08
C ILE A 112 -11.06 -15.50 12.42
N ASP A 113 -10.52 -16.72 12.30
CA ASP A 113 -11.23 -17.95 12.68
C ASP A 113 -11.63 -17.96 14.16
N ASN A 114 -10.76 -17.50 15.03
CA ASN A 114 -11.08 -17.36 16.45
C ASN A 114 -12.20 -16.33 16.67
N ALA A 115 -12.13 -15.19 15.98
CA ALA A 115 -13.17 -14.17 16.05
C ALA A 115 -14.54 -14.69 15.56
N ILE A 116 -14.58 -15.44 14.44
CA ILE A 116 -15.80 -16.07 13.91
C ILE A 116 -16.42 -16.98 14.98
N ARG A 117 -15.61 -17.89 15.54
CA ARG A 117 -16.10 -18.80 16.60
C ARG A 117 -16.66 -18.05 17.81
N LEU A 118 -16.02 -16.97 18.23
CA LEU A 118 -16.51 -16.15 19.34
C LEU A 118 -17.79 -15.41 19.00
N VAL A 119 -17.95 -14.89 17.78
CA VAL A 119 -19.20 -14.26 17.32
C VAL A 119 -20.35 -15.26 17.33
N GLN A 120 -20.08 -16.53 16.98
CA GLN A 120 -21.12 -17.58 16.92
C GLN A 120 -21.52 -18.14 18.29
N SER A 121 -20.67 -18.02 19.33
CA SER A 121 -20.89 -18.78 20.58
C SER A 121 -20.79 -17.97 21.87
N SER A 122 -20.23 -16.75 21.85
CA SER A 122 -19.96 -15.99 23.08
C SER A 122 -21.06 -14.98 23.42
N GLU A 123 -21.74 -15.13 24.53
CA GLU A 123 -22.70 -14.14 25.05
C GLU A 123 -22.05 -12.76 25.27
N GLY A 124 -20.78 -12.74 25.72
CA GLY A 124 -20.04 -11.50 25.88
C GLY A 124 -19.85 -10.76 24.55
N VAL A 125 -19.58 -11.49 23.46
CA VAL A 125 -19.46 -10.90 22.11
C VAL A 125 -20.83 -10.42 21.61
N PHE A 126 -21.90 -11.14 21.85
CA PHE A 126 -23.26 -10.65 21.54
C PHE A 126 -23.56 -9.35 22.27
N SER A 127 -23.27 -9.27 23.56
CA SER A 127 -23.42 -8.05 24.36
C SER A 127 -22.56 -6.90 23.84
N TYR A 128 -21.34 -7.19 23.35
CA TYR A 128 -20.47 -6.20 22.72
C TYR A 128 -21.04 -5.71 21.38
N LEU A 129 -21.49 -6.60 20.51
CA LEU A 129 -22.10 -6.26 19.21
C LEU A 129 -23.41 -5.48 19.36
N SER A 130 -24.19 -5.75 20.39
CA SER A 130 -25.45 -5.03 20.68
C SER A 130 -25.25 -3.55 21.05
N GLN A 131 -24.01 -3.12 21.34
CA GLN A 131 -23.68 -1.70 21.53
C GLN A 131 -23.69 -0.91 20.21
N ALA A 132 -23.65 -1.58 19.06
CA ALA A 132 -23.71 -0.91 17.78
C ALA A 132 -25.16 -0.52 17.42
N SER A 133 -25.39 0.75 17.11
CA SER A 133 -26.66 1.22 16.54
C SER A 133 -26.61 1.26 15.01
N HIS A 134 -25.41 1.39 14.43
CA HIS A 134 -25.25 1.37 12.98
C HIS A 134 -23.87 0.85 12.58
N LEU A 135 -23.84 -0.11 11.66
CA LEU A 135 -22.64 -0.66 11.04
C LEU A 135 -22.52 -0.14 9.60
N ILE A 136 -21.36 0.41 9.25
CA ILE A 136 -21.04 0.81 7.87
C ILE A 136 -19.87 -0.02 7.38
N VAL A 137 -19.98 -0.61 6.19
CA VAL A 137 -18.90 -1.34 5.53
C VAL A 137 -18.54 -0.59 4.24
N ASP A 138 -17.34 -0.03 4.16
CA ASP A 138 -16.85 0.63 2.93
C ASP A 138 -15.93 -0.30 2.14
N GLU A 139 -15.93 -0.14 0.80
CA GLU A 139 -15.20 -1.00 -0.14
C GLU A 139 -15.55 -2.50 0.02
N ALA A 140 -16.82 -2.81 0.25
CA ALA A 140 -17.28 -4.16 0.57
C ALA A 140 -16.99 -5.19 -0.54
N GLN A 141 -16.79 -4.76 -1.80
CA GLN A 141 -16.38 -5.63 -2.90
C GLN A 141 -15.01 -6.26 -2.69
N ASP A 142 -14.19 -5.75 -1.77
CA ASP A 142 -12.86 -6.28 -1.46
C ASP A 142 -12.87 -7.30 -0.33
N VAL A 143 -14.01 -7.47 0.31
CA VAL A 143 -14.19 -8.39 1.45
C VAL A 143 -14.59 -9.76 0.93
N VAL A 144 -13.63 -10.69 0.96
CA VAL A 144 -13.76 -12.08 0.48
C VAL A 144 -13.24 -13.09 1.51
N GLY A 145 -13.53 -14.36 1.30
CA GLY A 145 -13.04 -15.45 2.14
C GLY A 145 -13.45 -15.31 3.60
N LYS A 146 -12.55 -15.64 4.53
CA LYS A 146 -12.81 -15.60 5.99
C LYS A 146 -13.20 -14.21 6.52
N ARG A 147 -12.69 -13.13 5.90
CA ARG A 147 -13.09 -11.76 6.25
C ARG A 147 -14.57 -11.50 5.91
N CYS A 148 -15.03 -12.05 4.80
CA CYS A 148 -16.43 -12.00 4.41
C CYS A 148 -17.30 -12.81 5.37
N GLU A 149 -16.87 -13.99 5.75
CA GLU A 149 -17.55 -14.83 6.74
C GLU A 149 -17.68 -14.13 8.09
N LEU A 150 -16.58 -13.56 8.62
CA LEU A 150 -16.62 -12.79 9.86
C LEU A 150 -17.64 -11.65 9.82
N LEU A 151 -17.66 -10.85 8.75
CA LEU A 151 -18.59 -9.73 8.65
C LEU A 151 -20.04 -10.20 8.50
N LEU A 152 -20.29 -11.30 7.82
CA LEU A 152 -21.63 -11.90 7.76
C LEU A 152 -22.10 -12.36 9.14
N GLU A 153 -21.27 -13.10 9.86
CA GLU A 153 -21.59 -13.54 11.23
C GLU A 153 -21.85 -12.34 12.17
N MET A 154 -21.03 -11.29 12.05
CA MET A 154 -21.27 -10.05 12.79
C MET A 154 -22.65 -9.45 12.43
N ILE A 155 -23.01 -9.36 11.13
CA ILE A 155 -24.29 -8.81 10.68
C ILE A 155 -25.47 -9.66 11.19
N TYR A 156 -25.34 -10.99 11.20
CA TYR A 156 -26.36 -11.89 11.75
C TYR A 156 -26.53 -11.71 13.28
N ALA A 157 -25.42 -11.45 13.98
CA ALA A 157 -25.44 -11.24 15.42
C ALA A 157 -25.93 -9.85 15.87
N LEU A 158 -26.09 -8.89 14.93
CA LEU A 158 -26.62 -7.56 15.26
C LEU A 158 -28.11 -7.62 15.60
N GLN A 159 -28.54 -6.73 16.50
CA GLN A 159 -29.96 -6.56 16.83
C GLN A 159 -30.79 -6.16 15.60
N PRO A 160 -32.08 -6.52 15.51
CA PRO A 160 -32.92 -6.14 14.39
C PRO A 160 -33.02 -4.62 14.17
N GLU A 161 -32.92 -3.83 15.24
CA GLU A 161 -32.94 -2.37 15.22
C GLU A 161 -31.63 -1.75 14.73
N THR A 162 -30.54 -2.53 14.70
CA THR A 162 -29.24 -2.06 14.23
C THR A 162 -29.23 -1.92 12.72
N GLY A 163 -29.00 -0.71 12.25
CA GLY A 163 -28.87 -0.44 10.81
C GLY A 163 -27.54 -0.92 10.25
N VAL A 164 -27.54 -1.26 8.96
CA VAL A 164 -26.34 -1.66 8.23
C VAL A 164 -26.29 -0.95 6.88
N THR A 165 -25.18 -0.28 6.58
CA THR A 165 -24.95 0.34 5.26
C THR A 165 -23.72 -0.26 4.62
N VAL A 166 -23.88 -1.04 3.56
CA VAL A 166 -22.82 -1.68 2.81
C VAL A 166 -22.57 -0.91 1.52
N LEU A 167 -21.40 -0.26 1.43
CA LEU A 167 -20.99 0.54 0.27
C LEU A 167 -20.09 -0.30 -0.63
N THR A 168 -20.42 -0.44 -1.91
CA THR A 168 -19.72 -1.31 -2.85
C THR A 168 -19.58 -0.71 -4.25
N ASP A 169 -18.56 -1.14 -4.99
CA ASP A 169 -18.43 -0.98 -6.44
C ASP A 169 -17.95 -2.29 -7.07
N GLU A 170 -18.87 -3.09 -7.56
CA GLU A 170 -18.56 -4.42 -8.12
C GLU A 170 -17.61 -4.38 -9.32
N ALA A 171 -17.61 -3.27 -10.08
CA ALA A 171 -16.67 -3.10 -11.18
C ALA A 171 -15.23 -2.89 -10.71
N GLN A 172 -15.03 -2.56 -9.43
CA GLN A 172 -13.71 -2.38 -8.82
C GLN A 172 -13.30 -3.55 -7.91
N ALA A 173 -14.01 -4.66 -7.95
CA ALA A 173 -13.64 -5.91 -7.27
C ALA A 173 -12.39 -6.52 -7.93
N ILE A 174 -11.20 -6.19 -7.41
CA ILE A 174 -9.91 -6.74 -7.87
C ILE A 174 -9.18 -7.33 -6.67
N TYR A 175 -8.96 -8.65 -6.71
CA TYR A 175 -8.50 -9.43 -5.55
C TYR A 175 -6.98 -9.56 -5.42
N GLY A 176 -6.20 -8.97 -6.30
CA GLY A 176 -4.74 -9.06 -6.34
C GLY A 176 -3.97 -8.36 -5.21
N PHE A 177 -4.62 -8.01 -4.07
CA PHE A 177 -3.94 -7.51 -2.88
C PHE A 177 -3.44 -8.62 -1.94
N ALA A 178 -4.08 -9.78 -1.93
CA ALA A 178 -3.48 -10.97 -1.40
C ALA A 178 -2.36 -11.34 -2.38
N ASP A 179 -1.12 -11.49 -1.89
CA ASP A 179 0.01 -11.92 -2.69
C ASP A 179 -0.45 -12.90 -3.74
N GLU A 180 0.01 -12.74 -5.00
CA GLU A 180 -0.42 -13.53 -6.17
C GLU A 180 -0.33 -15.06 -5.98
N GLU A 181 -0.19 -15.53 -4.75
CA GLU A 181 0.00 -16.90 -4.28
C GLU A 181 -1.11 -17.49 -3.41
N SER A 182 -2.04 -16.68 -2.88
CA SER A 182 -3.22 -17.31 -2.28
C SER A 182 -3.97 -18.00 -3.41
N GLU A 183 -4.23 -19.29 -3.26
CA GLU A 183 -5.12 -20.07 -4.11
C GLU A 183 -6.31 -19.18 -4.47
N ARG A 184 -6.56 -19.01 -5.78
CA ARG A 184 -7.67 -18.23 -6.29
C ARG A 184 -8.94 -18.79 -5.71
N THR A 185 -9.35 -18.27 -4.58
CA THR A 185 -10.62 -18.62 -3.99
C THR A 185 -11.70 -17.95 -4.84
N THR A 186 -12.50 -18.73 -5.51
CA THR A 186 -13.78 -18.37 -6.16
C THR A 186 -14.83 -17.97 -5.10
N SER A 187 -14.38 -17.42 -3.99
CA SER A 187 -15.27 -17.04 -2.89
C SER A 187 -16.04 -15.78 -3.24
N LEU A 188 -17.35 -15.83 -3.05
CA LEU A 188 -18.25 -14.69 -3.22
C LEU A 188 -17.83 -13.54 -2.31
N THR A 189 -18.01 -12.32 -2.81
CA THR A 189 -17.83 -11.09 -2.05
C THR A 189 -18.94 -10.88 -1.03
N LEU A 190 -18.71 -10.03 -0.04
CA LEU A 190 -19.75 -9.68 0.93
C LEU A 190 -21.05 -9.15 0.26
N PRO A 191 -21.02 -8.26 -0.75
CA PRO A 191 -22.24 -7.85 -1.45
C PRO A 191 -22.96 -8.98 -2.18
N GLU A 192 -22.21 -9.93 -2.78
CA GLU A 192 -22.78 -11.09 -3.45
C GLU A 192 -23.45 -12.03 -2.46
N LYS A 193 -22.82 -12.32 -1.33
CA LYS A 193 -23.41 -13.13 -0.26
C LYS A 193 -24.63 -12.47 0.38
N ILE A 194 -24.62 -11.15 0.60
CA ILE A 194 -25.83 -10.44 1.10
C ILE A 194 -27.01 -10.59 0.14
N ARG A 195 -26.77 -10.65 -1.19
CA ARG A 195 -27.85 -10.89 -2.16
C ARG A 195 -28.28 -12.36 -2.20
N GLU A 196 -27.34 -13.28 -2.11
CA GLU A 196 -27.62 -14.72 -2.11
C GLU A 196 -28.47 -15.12 -0.91
N TYR A 197 -28.15 -14.57 0.27
CA TYR A 197 -28.84 -14.84 1.53
C TYR A 197 -29.84 -13.74 1.91
N ALA A 198 -30.37 -12.98 0.93
CA ALA A 198 -31.21 -11.80 1.19
C ALA A 198 -32.44 -12.09 2.05
N GLU A 199 -33.03 -13.30 1.90
CA GLU A 199 -34.23 -13.74 2.64
C GLU A 199 -33.92 -14.13 4.11
N GLU A 200 -32.68 -14.37 4.45
CA GLU A 200 -32.25 -14.74 5.81
C GLU A 200 -32.10 -13.53 6.74
N PHE A 201 -31.96 -12.31 6.17
CA PHE A 201 -31.76 -11.09 6.97
C PHE A 201 -33.09 -10.50 7.45
N SER A 202 -33.17 -10.22 8.75
CA SER A 202 -34.30 -9.49 9.36
C SER A 202 -33.80 -8.28 10.16
N PRO A 203 -34.09 -7.02 9.72
CA PRO A 203 -34.81 -6.63 8.50
C PRO A 203 -34.01 -6.91 7.23
N ALA A 204 -34.70 -7.10 6.11
CA ALA A 204 -34.11 -7.34 4.79
C ALA A 204 -33.33 -6.13 4.28
N PHE A 205 -32.28 -6.40 3.48
CA PHE A 205 -31.52 -5.35 2.81
C PHE A 205 -32.28 -4.73 1.64
N THR A 206 -32.26 -3.40 1.57
CA THR A 206 -32.71 -2.64 0.39
C THR A 206 -31.53 -2.27 -0.48
N SER A 207 -31.66 -2.46 -1.81
CA SER A 207 -30.61 -2.08 -2.76
C SER A 207 -30.85 -0.66 -3.30
N THR A 208 -29.75 0.10 -3.42
CA THR A 208 -29.76 1.45 -4.01
C THR A 208 -28.53 1.61 -4.91
N GLU A 209 -28.71 2.21 -6.09
CA GLU A 209 -27.60 2.52 -6.99
C GLU A 209 -27.30 4.02 -7.01
N LEU A 210 -26.01 4.39 -7.01
CA LEU A 210 -25.55 5.76 -7.22
C LEU A 210 -24.95 5.88 -8.63
N ASN A 211 -25.56 6.70 -9.50
CA ASN A 211 -25.20 6.78 -10.91
C ASN A 211 -24.58 8.13 -11.33
N ALA A 212 -24.80 9.21 -10.57
CA ALA A 212 -24.29 10.54 -10.91
C ALA A 212 -22.79 10.64 -10.67
N ILE A 213 -22.02 11.00 -11.71
CA ILE A 213 -20.57 11.18 -11.63
C ILE A 213 -20.24 12.59 -11.14
N HIS A 214 -19.41 12.68 -10.09
CA HIS A 214 -18.95 13.94 -9.48
C HIS A 214 -17.42 14.10 -9.55
N ARG A 215 -16.67 13.05 -9.88
CA ARG A 215 -15.20 13.06 -9.88
C ARG A 215 -14.61 13.92 -11.00
N THR A 216 -15.27 13.97 -12.13
CA THR A 216 -14.76 14.66 -13.33
C THR A 216 -15.86 15.44 -14.02
N SER A 217 -15.50 16.59 -14.59
CA SER A 217 -16.34 17.34 -15.53
C SER A 217 -16.05 16.97 -17.00
N ASP A 218 -15.02 16.17 -17.25
CA ASP A 218 -14.66 15.72 -18.57
C ASP A 218 -15.67 14.71 -19.12
N LYS A 219 -16.12 14.95 -20.36
CA LYS A 219 -17.17 14.14 -21.00
C LYS A 219 -16.68 12.74 -21.40
N LEU A 220 -15.42 12.61 -21.81
CA LEU A 220 -14.84 11.31 -22.18
C LEU A 220 -14.69 10.43 -20.95
N LEU A 221 -14.15 10.97 -19.84
CA LEU A 221 -14.03 10.24 -18.58
C LEU A 221 -15.40 9.88 -18.02
N SER A 222 -16.37 10.80 -18.06
CA SER A 222 -17.74 10.53 -17.60
C SER A 222 -18.38 9.39 -18.40
N LYS A 223 -18.23 9.40 -19.74
CA LYS A 223 -18.67 8.31 -20.61
C LYS A 223 -17.97 6.99 -20.26
N LEU A 224 -16.64 7.05 -20.04
CA LEU A 224 -15.84 5.89 -19.69
C LEU A 224 -16.28 5.28 -18.35
N PHE A 225 -16.56 6.09 -17.34
CA PHE A 225 -17.00 5.60 -16.04
C PHE A 225 -18.34 4.87 -16.13
N VAL A 226 -19.29 5.39 -16.91
CA VAL A 226 -20.62 4.78 -17.07
C VAL A 226 -20.57 3.56 -17.99
N GLN A 227 -20.05 3.71 -19.21
CA GLN A 227 -20.08 2.65 -20.23
C GLN A 227 -19.04 1.56 -19.93
N GLY A 228 -17.82 1.93 -19.50
CA GLY A 228 -16.80 0.97 -19.07
C GLY A 228 -17.30 0.12 -17.91
N ARG A 229 -17.96 0.73 -16.90
CA ARG A 229 -18.61 -0.01 -15.81
C ARG A 229 -19.64 -1.01 -16.35
N SER A 230 -20.48 -0.58 -17.28
CA SER A 230 -21.49 -1.45 -17.89
C SER A 230 -20.88 -2.63 -18.64
N ILE A 231 -19.74 -2.45 -19.32
CA ILE A 231 -19.01 -3.52 -20.00
C ILE A 231 -18.48 -4.54 -18.98
N VAL A 232 -17.96 -4.08 -17.86
CA VAL A 232 -17.33 -4.92 -16.84
C VAL A 232 -18.36 -5.70 -16.02
N ILE A 233 -19.49 -5.06 -15.62
CA ILE A 233 -20.50 -5.68 -14.76
C ILE A 233 -21.56 -6.43 -15.56
N LYS A 234 -22.11 -5.80 -16.61
CA LYS A 234 -23.24 -6.36 -17.38
C LYS A 234 -22.73 -7.32 -18.45
N GLY A 235 -22.84 -8.59 -18.18
CA GLY A 235 -22.66 -9.48 -19.32
C GLY A 235 -22.89 -10.94 -19.00
N ARG A 236 -23.92 -11.50 -19.66
CA ARG A 236 -23.96 -12.91 -20.05
C ARG A 236 -22.83 -13.30 -21.03
N LYS A 237 -21.93 -12.35 -21.38
CA LYS A 237 -20.79 -12.60 -22.26
C LYS A 237 -19.62 -13.15 -21.45
N ALA A 238 -18.90 -14.08 -22.05
CA ALA A 238 -17.67 -14.63 -21.54
C ALA A 238 -16.65 -13.54 -21.16
N GLY A 239 -15.80 -13.81 -20.19
CA GLY A 239 -14.81 -12.85 -19.65
C GLY A 239 -13.87 -12.33 -20.73
N ASN A 240 -13.44 -13.19 -21.65
CA ASN A 240 -12.59 -12.81 -22.78
C ASN A 240 -13.26 -11.74 -23.67
N ALA A 241 -14.53 -11.91 -24.02
CA ALA A 241 -15.26 -10.93 -24.83
C ALA A 241 -15.49 -9.59 -24.09
N ARG A 242 -15.59 -9.62 -22.75
CA ARG A 242 -15.64 -8.38 -21.94
C ARG A 242 -14.31 -7.65 -21.95
N LEU A 243 -13.22 -8.39 -21.79
CA LEU A 243 -11.88 -7.84 -21.79
C LEU A 243 -11.54 -7.18 -23.13
N GLU A 244 -11.80 -7.87 -24.25
CA GLU A 244 -11.62 -7.32 -25.59
C GLU A 244 -12.43 -6.05 -25.80
N LYS A 245 -13.72 -6.10 -25.52
CA LYS A 245 -14.60 -4.96 -25.67
C LYS A 245 -14.18 -3.76 -24.79
N LEU A 246 -13.74 -4.03 -23.55
CA LEU A 246 -13.23 -2.94 -22.70
C LEU A 246 -11.96 -2.33 -23.26
N ARG A 247 -11.04 -3.15 -23.77
CA ARG A 247 -9.78 -2.65 -24.34
C ARG A 247 -10.03 -1.79 -25.57
N GLU A 248 -10.89 -2.23 -26.50
CA GLU A 248 -11.32 -1.43 -27.65
C GLU A 248 -11.91 -0.09 -27.17
N PHE A 249 -12.83 -0.14 -26.22
CA PHE A 249 -13.47 1.04 -25.67
C PHE A 249 -12.47 2.01 -25.01
N LEU A 250 -11.45 1.51 -24.29
CA LEU A 250 -10.39 2.32 -23.70
C LEU A 250 -9.52 2.98 -24.77
N ILE A 251 -9.20 2.26 -25.86
CA ILE A 251 -8.42 2.77 -26.98
C ILE A 251 -9.20 3.85 -27.75
N GLU A 252 -10.50 3.71 -27.90
CA GLU A 252 -11.36 4.69 -28.60
C GLU A 252 -11.75 5.90 -27.73
N SER A 253 -11.81 5.73 -26.41
CA SER A 253 -12.34 6.72 -25.46
C SER A 253 -11.26 7.24 -24.51
N ASN A 254 -10.13 7.70 -25.04
CA ASN A 254 -9.04 8.29 -24.28
C ASN A 254 -8.61 9.66 -24.87
N HIS A 255 -7.73 10.39 -24.16
CA HIS A 255 -7.24 11.71 -24.55
C HIS A 255 -5.98 11.68 -25.42
N GLY A 256 -5.43 10.51 -25.71
CA GLY A 256 -4.27 10.38 -26.58
C GLY A 256 -3.62 9.00 -26.52
N ASP A 257 -3.08 8.55 -27.66
CA ASP A 257 -2.30 7.32 -27.76
C ASP A 257 -0.82 7.62 -27.50
N LEU A 258 -0.25 6.94 -26.51
CA LEU A 258 1.15 7.09 -26.09
C LEU A 258 2.11 6.18 -26.89
N GLY A 259 1.61 5.27 -27.72
CA GLY A 259 2.44 4.27 -28.36
C GLY A 259 3.10 3.31 -27.37
N SER A 260 4.40 3.03 -27.54
CA SER A 260 5.18 2.18 -26.63
C SER A 260 5.56 2.92 -25.35
N HIS A 261 5.44 2.24 -24.19
CA HIS A 261 5.85 2.82 -22.90
C HIS A 261 7.30 3.34 -22.89
N ARG A 262 8.22 2.74 -23.62
CA ARG A 262 9.63 3.16 -23.68
C ARG A 262 9.77 4.54 -24.29
N THR A 263 9.20 4.72 -25.48
CA THR A 263 9.26 5.99 -26.22
C THR A 263 8.56 7.11 -25.44
N ASP A 264 7.43 6.79 -24.79
CA ASP A 264 6.70 7.76 -24.00
C ASP A 264 7.47 8.21 -22.75
N LEU A 265 8.12 7.28 -22.03
CA LEU A 265 8.90 7.59 -20.83
C LEU A 265 10.15 8.43 -21.13
N GLU A 266 10.77 8.26 -22.31
CA GLU A 266 11.89 9.10 -22.75
C GLU A 266 11.47 10.56 -22.90
N ASN A 267 10.25 10.80 -23.36
CA ASN A 267 9.69 12.13 -23.64
C ASN A 267 8.78 12.67 -22.52
N LEU A 268 8.81 12.07 -21.33
CA LEU A 268 7.95 12.49 -20.21
C LEU A 268 8.30 13.94 -19.78
N PRO A 269 7.31 14.86 -19.68
CA PRO A 269 7.53 16.23 -19.21
C PRO A 269 8.04 16.25 -17.76
N GLU A 270 8.85 17.25 -17.40
CA GLU A 270 9.45 17.36 -16.05
C GLU A 270 8.43 17.61 -14.93
N SER A 271 7.35 18.36 -15.19
CA SER A 271 6.33 18.71 -14.20
C SER A 271 5.11 17.80 -14.30
N THR A 272 5.12 16.68 -13.57
CA THR A 272 4.06 15.64 -13.64
C THR A 272 3.67 15.08 -12.29
N ASP A 273 3.74 15.85 -11.19
CA ASP A 273 3.50 15.38 -9.82
C ASP A 273 2.12 14.73 -9.62
N SER A 274 1.08 15.24 -10.30
CA SER A 274 -0.27 14.64 -10.27
C SER A 274 -0.52 13.66 -11.42
N THR A 275 0.52 12.89 -11.80
CA THR A 275 0.43 11.90 -12.89
C THR A 275 0.71 10.50 -12.37
N PHE A 276 -0.15 9.53 -12.75
CA PHE A 276 0.09 8.10 -12.57
C PHE A 276 0.52 7.46 -13.89
N LEU A 277 1.60 6.67 -13.85
CA LEU A 277 2.06 5.78 -14.92
C LEU A 277 1.75 4.36 -14.46
N LEU A 278 0.65 3.78 -14.96
CA LEU A 278 0.09 2.54 -14.44
C LEU A 278 0.35 1.36 -15.37
N PHE A 279 0.86 0.31 -14.77
CA PHE A 279 1.16 -0.95 -15.41
C PHE A 279 0.38 -2.09 -14.76
N ARG A 280 0.09 -3.14 -15.56
CA ARG A 280 -0.59 -4.31 -15.03
C ARG A 280 0.28 -5.11 -14.09
N ARG A 281 1.56 -5.22 -14.39
CA ARG A 281 2.50 -6.13 -13.71
C ARG A 281 3.63 -5.38 -13.04
N ARG A 282 4.11 -5.94 -11.92
CA ARG A 282 5.26 -5.43 -11.17
C ARG A 282 6.51 -5.27 -12.03
N GLY A 283 6.84 -6.29 -12.82
CA GLY A 283 8.02 -6.25 -13.71
C GLY A 283 8.00 -5.10 -14.71
N GLU A 284 6.82 -4.75 -15.24
CA GLU A 284 6.63 -3.61 -16.16
C GLU A 284 6.87 -2.27 -15.44
N ALA A 285 6.36 -2.12 -14.22
CA ALA A 285 6.58 -0.92 -13.43
C ALA A 285 8.07 -0.76 -13.03
N LEU A 286 8.75 -1.86 -12.68
CA LEU A 286 10.18 -1.86 -12.41
C LEU A 286 11.00 -1.48 -13.64
N GLU A 287 10.66 -2.02 -14.81
CA GLU A 287 11.30 -1.67 -16.08
C GLU A 287 11.07 -0.20 -16.42
N ALA A 288 9.85 0.31 -16.26
CA ALA A 288 9.51 1.70 -16.47
C ALA A 288 10.31 2.64 -15.56
N SER A 289 10.41 2.33 -14.27
CA SER A 289 11.26 3.08 -13.34
C SER A 289 12.73 3.05 -13.77
N SER A 290 13.21 1.92 -14.29
CA SER A 290 14.60 1.81 -14.80
C SER A 290 14.84 2.69 -16.04
N TYR A 291 13.86 2.80 -16.94
CA TYR A 291 13.94 3.70 -18.10
C TYR A 291 13.96 5.17 -17.71
N LEU A 292 13.17 5.57 -16.72
CA LEU A 292 13.19 6.94 -16.22
C LEU A 292 14.56 7.32 -15.63
N GLY A 293 15.32 6.34 -15.16
CA GLY A 293 16.67 6.57 -14.65
C GLY A 293 16.66 7.54 -13.46
N LEU A 294 17.35 8.68 -13.59
CA LEU A 294 17.40 9.73 -12.58
C LEU A 294 16.35 10.83 -12.80
N LYS A 295 15.48 10.73 -13.81
CA LYS A 295 14.34 11.63 -13.92
C LYS A 295 13.49 11.49 -12.66
N PRO A 296 13.05 12.60 -12.04
CA PRO A 296 12.25 12.56 -10.83
C PRO A 296 10.99 11.71 -10.99
N HIS A 297 10.82 10.71 -10.15
CA HIS A 297 9.62 9.89 -10.08
C HIS A 297 9.50 9.18 -8.74
N ARG A 298 8.29 8.79 -8.39
CA ARG A 298 7.95 7.98 -7.23
C ARG A 298 7.52 6.60 -7.69
N VAL A 299 7.63 5.61 -6.80
CA VAL A 299 7.24 4.24 -7.13
C VAL A 299 6.18 3.74 -6.14
N ARG A 300 5.16 3.05 -6.65
CA ARG A 300 4.09 2.46 -5.85
C ARG A 300 3.74 1.06 -6.33
N MET A 301 4.13 0.08 -5.54
CA MET A 301 3.80 -1.33 -5.74
C MET A 301 3.95 -2.10 -4.44
N SER A 302 3.36 -3.29 -4.32
CA SER A 302 3.52 -4.18 -3.17
C SER A 302 4.98 -4.58 -2.95
N GLY A 303 5.33 -4.98 -1.73
CA GLY A 303 6.67 -5.50 -1.39
C GLY A 303 7.79 -4.46 -1.33
N LEU A 304 7.51 -3.16 -1.44
CA LEU A 304 8.44 -2.10 -1.07
C LEU A 304 8.37 -1.84 0.44
N PRO A 305 9.49 -1.44 1.07
CA PRO A 305 9.49 -1.09 2.50
C PRO A 305 8.63 0.16 2.76
N ALA A 306 8.02 0.20 3.94
CA ALA A 306 7.32 1.40 4.39
C ALA A 306 8.28 2.61 4.42
N VAL A 307 7.81 3.75 3.92
CA VAL A 307 8.59 4.99 3.86
C VAL A 307 8.23 5.85 5.07
N ILE A 308 8.76 5.49 6.25
CA ILE A 308 8.66 6.33 7.43
C ILE A 308 9.47 7.61 7.19
N HIS A 309 8.89 8.78 7.47
CA HIS A 309 9.52 10.07 7.23
C HIS A 309 10.92 10.15 7.84
N ASP A 310 11.88 10.61 7.06
CA ASP A 310 13.30 10.68 7.44
C ASP A 310 13.59 11.65 8.59
N TRP A 311 12.73 12.67 8.77
CA TRP A 311 12.88 13.61 9.88
C TRP A 311 12.85 12.91 11.25
N ILE A 312 12.12 11.79 11.39
CA ILE A 312 12.05 11.02 12.63
C ILE A 312 13.43 10.42 12.95
N GLY A 313 14.03 9.69 12.00
CA GLY A 313 15.38 9.16 12.19
C GLY A 313 16.40 10.25 12.50
N ARG A 314 16.31 11.42 11.82
CA ARG A 314 17.17 12.58 12.08
C ARG A 314 16.97 13.18 13.47
N MET A 315 15.76 13.14 14.00
CA MET A 315 15.45 13.66 15.32
C MET A 315 15.90 12.75 16.45
N PHE A 316 15.81 11.42 16.26
CA PHE A 316 15.90 10.45 17.35
C PHE A 316 17.10 9.50 17.28
N TRP A 317 17.94 9.50 16.23
CA TRP A 317 19.03 8.53 16.04
C TRP A 317 20.04 8.43 17.20
N ASP A 318 20.21 9.46 17.99
CA ASP A 318 21.10 9.57 19.16
C ASP A 318 20.34 9.96 20.43
N TRP A 319 19.03 9.79 20.45
CA TRP A 319 18.21 10.07 21.63
C TRP A 319 18.05 8.81 22.48
N VAL A 320 18.51 8.86 23.73
CA VAL A 320 18.58 7.69 24.62
C VAL A 320 17.58 7.76 25.78
N LEU A 321 16.87 8.89 25.96
CA LEU A 321 15.87 9.01 27.00
C LEU A 321 14.52 8.49 26.53
N PRO A 322 13.72 7.86 27.45
CA PRO A 322 12.42 7.28 27.10
C PRO A 322 11.35 8.31 26.73
N GLU A 323 11.54 9.56 27.15
CA GLU A 323 10.61 10.66 26.88
C GLU A 323 11.35 11.89 26.33
N MET A 324 10.59 12.78 25.64
CA MET A 324 11.07 14.06 25.15
C MET A 324 10.00 15.14 25.36
N ASP A 325 10.39 16.33 25.80
CA ASP A 325 9.49 17.48 25.89
C ASP A 325 9.50 18.35 24.61
N GLN A 326 8.55 19.30 24.55
CA GLN A 326 8.41 20.16 23.37
C GLN A 326 9.61 21.09 23.16
N LYS A 327 10.24 21.55 24.23
CA LYS A 327 11.41 22.47 24.16
C LYS A 327 12.62 21.74 23.59
N GLU A 328 12.87 20.52 24.07
CA GLU A 328 13.90 19.62 23.56
C GLU A 328 13.67 19.30 22.09
N PHE A 329 12.42 18.95 21.73
CA PHE A 329 12.04 18.68 20.35
C PHE A 329 12.32 19.88 19.43
N LYS A 330 11.85 21.07 19.78
CA LYS A 330 12.06 22.30 18.99
C LYS A 330 13.55 22.65 18.85
N GLY A 331 14.31 22.53 19.93
CA GLY A 331 15.76 22.77 19.91
C GLY A 331 16.49 21.83 18.95
N ARG A 332 16.16 20.54 19.01
CA ARG A 332 16.72 19.53 18.08
C ARG A 332 16.27 19.76 16.63
N TRP A 333 15.00 20.10 16.42
CA TRP A 333 14.46 20.38 15.09
C TRP A 333 15.24 21.48 14.37
N VAL A 334 15.44 22.62 15.03
CA VAL A 334 16.22 23.74 14.47
C VAL A 334 17.65 23.31 14.15
N LYS A 335 18.30 22.58 15.06
CA LYS A 335 19.69 22.11 14.89
C LYS A 335 19.84 21.12 13.75
N ARG A 336 18.87 20.22 13.52
CA ARG A 336 19.00 19.08 12.61
C ARG A 336 18.29 19.25 11.27
N LEU A 337 17.18 20.00 11.24
CA LEU A 337 16.37 20.19 10.04
C LEU A 337 16.36 21.64 9.55
N GLY A 338 16.85 22.57 10.37
CA GLY A 338 17.01 23.98 10.06
C GLY A 338 15.79 24.84 10.41
N PRO A 339 15.98 26.17 10.56
CA PRO A 339 14.95 27.09 11.06
C PRO A 339 13.80 27.36 10.08
N ARG A 340 13.99 27.14 8.78
CA ARG A 340 12.99 27.42 7.74
C ARG A 340 11.76 26.51 7.79
N LYS A 341 11.82 25.40 8.56
CA LYS A 341 10.74 24.41 8.72
C LYS A 341 9.95 24.59 10.04
N SER A 342 9.75 25.79 10.52
CA SER A 342 9.08 26.04 11.81
C SER A 342 7.61 25.57 11.82
N LYS A 343 6.85 25.79 10.75
CA LYS A 343 5.46 25.30 10.64
C LYS A 343 5.40 23.76 10.61
N ASP A 344 6.35 23.12 9.92
CA ASP A 344 6.46 21.68 9.91
C ASP A 344 6.78 21.13 11.31
N CYS A 345 7.56 21.88 12.12
CA CYS A 345 7.90 21.52 13.49
C CYS A 345 6.66 21.46 14.40
N GLU A 346 5.78 22.46 14.34
CA GLU A 346 4.55 22.48 15.15
C GLU A 346 3.59 21.35 14.72
N PHE A 347 3.45 21.14 13.42
CA PHE A 347 2.65 20.03 12.89
C PHE A 347 3.21 18.68 13.34
N ALA A 348 4.51 18.45 13.19
CA ALA A 348 5.18 17.22 13.62
C ALA A 348 5.02 16.97 15.13
N TRP A 349 5.16 18.03 15.95
CA TRP A 349 4.95 17.91 17.39
C TRP A 349 3.51 17.59 17.74
N SER A 350 2.52 18.27 17.15
CA SER A 350 1.10 17.98 17.38
C SER A 350 0.73 16.55 16.99
N THR A 351 1.27 16.06 15.89
CA THR A 351 1.10 14.67 15.45
C THR A 351 1.70 13.68 16.45
N LEU A 352 2.91 13.95 16.94
CA LEU A 352 3.54 13.11 17.96
C LEU A 352 2.75 13.08 19.27
N ILE A 353 2.29 14.25 19.75
CA ILE A 353 1.48 14.35 20.98
C ILE A 353 0.18 13.57 20.86
N SER A 354 -0.52 13.67 19.72
CA SER A 354 -1.77 12.94 19.52
C SER A 354 -1.57 11.43 19.46
N PHE A 355 -0.36 10.99 19.13
CA PHE A 355 -0.05 9.59 18.87
C PHE A 355 0.64 8.88 20.03
N VAL A 356 1.61 9.53 20.67
CA VAL A 356 2.45 8.98 21.75
C VAL A 356 2.62 9.96 22.92
N GLY A 357 1.72 10.93 23.03
CA GLY A 357 1.74 11.91 24.13
C GLY A 357 1.46 11.26 25.48
N THR A 358 2.16 11.72 26.49
CA THR A 358 1.93 11.41 27.90
C THR A 358 1.15 12.53 28.60
N SER A 359 0.63 12.28 29.81
CA SER A 359 -0.16 13.25 30.59
C SER A 359 0.53 14.59 30.85
N ASN A 360 1.86 14.66 30.74
CA ASN A 360 2.69 15.82 31.05
C ASN A 360 3.15 16.61 29.83
N ARG A 361 2.44 16.55 28.70
CA ARG A 361 2.83 17.18 27.42
C ARG A 361 4.21 16.75 26.93
N ARG A 362 4.59 15.52 27.22
CA ARG A 362 5.77 14.84 26.72
C ARG A 362 5.35 13.76 25.72
N ILE A 363 6.27 13.32 24.90
CA ILE A 363 6.10 12.16 24.04
C ILE A 363 6.90 10.99 24.58
N SER A 364 6.33 9.79 24.55
CA SER A 364 7.06 8.56 24.82
C SER A 364 7.80 8.11 23.56
N VAL A 365 9.14 8.18 23.61
CA VAL A 365 10.00 7.77 22.47
C VAL A 365 9.99 6.25 22.32
N ASP A 366 9.87 5.49 23.41
CA ASP A 366 9.79 4.02 23.39
C ASP A 366 8.50 3.54 22.74
N VAL A 367 7.37 4.18 23.05
CA VAL A 367 6.08 3.88 22.39
C VAL A 367 6.14 4.26 20.92
N LEU A 368 6.76 5.40 20.58
CA LEU A 368 6.97 5.80 19.19
C LEU A 368 7.80 4.74 18.43
N ALA A 369 8.93 4.34 18.98
CA ALA A 369 9.79 3.31 18.40
C ALA A 369 9.04 2.00 18.17
N SER A 370 8.29 1.54 19.17
CA SER A 370 7.50 0.30 19.10
C SER A 370 6.41 0.35 18.03
N ARG A 371 5.71 1.48 17.92
CA ARG A 371 4.65 1.66 16.91
C ARG A 371 5.21 1.79 15.49
N LEU A 372 6.35 2.46 15.32
CA LEU A 372 7.00 2.61 14.02
C LEU A 372 7.71 1.32 13.55
N ALA A 373 8.21 0.50 14.50
CA ALA A 373 8.81 -0.81 14.22
C ALA A 373 7.80 -1.90 13.85
N SER A 374 6.49 -1.60 13.95
CA SER A 374 5.45 -2.55 13.55
C SER A 374 5.50 -2.84 12.04
N GLY A 375 5.08 -4.03 11.62
CA GLY A 375 4.97 -4.37 10.19
C GLY A 375 4.04 -3.46 9.38
N SER A 376 3.31 -2.57 10.07
CA SER A 376 2.41 -1.56 9.48
C SER A 376 2.47 -0.28 10.30
N PRO A 377 3.51 0.54 10.10
CA PRO A 377 3.64 1.80 10.83
C PRO A 377 2.49 2.75 10.51
N PRO A 378 2.18 3.67 11.44
CA PRO A 378 1.08 4.61 11.28
C PRO A 378 1.27 5.53 10.06
N ILE A 379 0.17 5.76 9.34
CA ILE A 379 0.16 6.53 8.09
C ILE A 379 0.64 7.97 8.27
N ASP A 380 0.31 8.59 9.40
CA ASP A 380 0.70 9.97 9.68
C ASP A 380 2.22 10.18 9.71
N PHE A 381 2.98 9.10 9.86
CA PHE A 381 4.44 9.09 9.83
C PHE A 381 5.04 8.50 8.56
N CYS A 382 4.21 8.15 7.57
CA CYS A 382 4.64 7.48 6.36
C CYS A 382 4.28 8.25 5.09
N SER A 383 5.21 8.27 4.13
CA SER A 383 4.89 8.63 2.75
C SER A 383 4.15 7.48 2.07
N PRO A 384 3.11 7.78 1.28
CA PRO A 384 2.39 6.75 0.54
C PRO A 384 3.18 6.17 -0.64
N ASP A 385 4.25 6.84 -1.05
CA ASP A 385 5.05 6.51 -2.23
C ASP A 385 6.51 6.32 -1.86
N PHE A 386 7.20 5.45 -2.58
CA PHE A 386 8.64 5.28 -2.51
C PHE A 386 9.32 6.31 -3.42
N GLY A 387 9.83 7.38 -2.84
CA GLY A 387 10.37 8.56 -3.54
C GLY A 387 9.70 9.84 -3.06
N CYS A 388 10.23 11.00 -3.46
CA CYS A 388 9.86 12.30 -2.89
C CYS A 388 9.00 13.16 -3.82
N PHE A 389 9.20 13.11 -5.12
CA PHE A 389 8.57 14.00 -6.12
C PHE A 389 8.51 13.36 -7.51
N GLY A 390 7.78 13.99 -8.41
CA GLY A 390 7.54 13.51 -9.78
C GLY A 390 6.33 12.57 -9.91
N PRO A 391 6.09 12.02 -11.11
CA PRO A 391 4.97 11.13 -11.37
C PRO A 391 5.12 9.83 -10.56
N VAL A 392 4.00 9.16 -10.32
CA VAL A 392 3.98 7.85 -9.65
C VAL A 392 3.99 6.75 -10.70
N VAL A 393 5.07 5.98 -10.74
CA VAL A 393 5.17 4.73 -11.51
C VAL A 393 4.68 3.58 -10.62
N GLY A 394 3.69 2.83 -11.08
CA GLY A 394 3.17 1.77 -10.22
C GLY A 394 2.32 0.74 -10.93
N THR A 395 1.87 -0.24 -10.15
CA THR A 395 0.87 -1.18 -10.61
C THR A 395 -0.53 -0.59 -10.45
N ILE A 396 -1.47 -1.03 -11.28
CA ILE A 396 -2.89 -0.66 -11.16
C ILE A 396 -3.40 -1.00 -9.75
N HIS A 397 -3.02 -2.16 -9.20
CA HIS A 397 -3.37 -2.57 -7.83
C HIS A 397 -2.84 -1.59 -6.78
N GLY A 398 -1.60 -1.13 -6.92
CA GLY A 398 -1.01 -0.14 -6.00
C GLY A 398 -1.67 1.23 -6.07
N ALA A 399 -2.38 1.55 -7.16
CA ALA A 399 -3.12 2.80 -7.33
C ALA A 399 -4.58 2.72 -6.86
N LYS A 400 -5.07 1.54 -6.46
CA LYS A 400 -6.44 1.39 -5.97
C LYS A 400 -6.71 2.29 -4.77
N GLY A 401 -7.90 2.89 -4.71
CA GLY A 401 -8.31 3.85 -3.67
C GLY A 401 -7.71 5.25 -3.84
N ARG A 402 -6.88 5.50 -4.87
CA ARG A 402 -6.27 6.80 -5.11
C ARG A 402 -6.60 7.36 -6.48
N GLU A 403 -6.34 8.64 -6.69
CA GLU A 403 -6.68 9.37 -7.90
C GLU A 403 -5.52 10.29 -8.31
N ALA A 404 -5.43 10.58 -9.60
CA ALA A 404 -4.52 11.56 -10.17
C ALA A 404 -5.22 12.42 -11.21
N ASP A 405 -4.73 13.62 -11.47
CA ASP A 405 -5.28 14.44 -12.54
C ASP A 405 -5.08 13.77 -13.88
N ARG A 406 -3.89 13.18 -14.10
CA ARG A 406 -3.53 12.50 -15.33
C ARG A 406 -3.17 11.05 -15.05
N VAL A 407 -3.66 10.15 -15.90
CA VAL A 407 -3.29 8.73 -15.87
C VAL A 407 -2.79 8.32 -17.25
N ARG A 408 -1.60 7.73 -17.29
CA ARG A 408 -1.06 7.01 -18.44
C ARG A 408 -1.18 5.52 -18.12
N LEU A 409 -2.12 4.86 -18.78
CA LEU A 409 -2.40 3.44 -18.57
C LEU A 409 -1.80 2.62 -19.71
N TYR A 410 -0.84 1.75 -19.38
CA TYR A 410 -0.17 0.90 -20.36
C TYR A 410 -0.82 -0.48 -20.36
N LEU A 411 -1.52 -0.78 -21.46
CA LEU A 411 -2.25 -2.03 -21.62
C LEU A 411 -1.28 -3.18 -21.90
N PRO A 412 -1.36 -4.29 -21.14
CA PRO A 412 -0.58 -5.48 -21.42
C PRO A 412 -1.02 -6.13 -22.73
N PRO A 413 -0.19 -6.93 -23.40
CA PRO A 413 -0.63 -7.72 -24.56
C PRO A 413 -1.75 -8.69 -24.18
N LEU A 414 -2.69 -8.93 -25.09
CA LEU A 414 -3.71 -9.96 -24.94
C LEU A 414 -3.03 -11.34 -24.89
N ARG A 415 -3.56 -12.21 -24.06
CA ARG A 415 -3.16 -13.62 -24.01
C ARG A 415 -4.20 -14.45 -24.77
N GLU A 416 -3.75 -15.27 -25.69
CA GLU A 416 -4.61 -16.25 -26.34
C GLU A 416 -5.03 -17.33 -25.33
N ASN A 417 -6.27 -17.78 -25.42
CA ASN A 417 -6.85 -18.87 -24.59
C ASN A 417 -6.75 -18.61 -23.07
N GLN A 418 -6.98 -17.39 -22.62
CA GLN A 418 -7.06 -17.08 -21.20
C GLN A 418 -8.38 -17.64 -20.63
N ASP A 419 -8.31 -18.17 -19.40
CA ASP A 419 -9.49 -18.55 -18.64
C ASP A 419 -10.47 -17.38 -18.51
N ASP A 420 -11.75 -17.65 -18.58
CA ASP A 420 -12.81 -16.63 -18.66
C ASP A 420 -12.95 -15.82 -17.37
N GLU A 421 -12.73 -16.45 -16.20
CA GLU A 421 -12.74 -15.74 -14.91
C GLU A 421 -11.53 -14.83 -14.79
N ILE A 422 -10.36 -15.30 -15.24
CA ILE A 422 -9.14 -14.50 -15.30
C ILE A 422 -9.33 -13.30 -16.23
N ALA A 423 -9.94 -13.50 -17.38
CA ALA A 423 -10.20 -12.42 -18.33
C ALA A 423 -11.21 -11.40 -17.77
N ALA A 424 -12.21 -11.86 -17.04
CA ALA A 424 -13.17 -11.00 -16.38
C ALA A 424 -12.52 -10.16 -15.25
N GLU A 425 -11.60 -10.75 -14.48
CA GLU A 425 -10.82 -10.03 -13.49
C GLU A 425 -9.89 -9.01 -14.14
N GLU A 426 -9.21 -9.40 -15.23
CA GLU A 426 -8.32 -8.51 -15.98
C GLU A 426 -9.09 -7.30 -16.52
N ALA A 427 -10.32 -7.47 -17.00
CA ALA A 427 -11.17 -6.36 -17.39
C ALA A 427 -11.46 -5.41 -16.23
N ARG A 428 -11.78 -5.93 -15.03
CA ARG A 428 -11.94 -5.10 -13.82
C ARG A 428 -10.66 -4.34 -13.46
N VAL A 429 -9.52 -5.00 -13.51
CA VAL A 429 -8.22 -4.36 -13.23
C VAL A 429 -7.94 -3.21 -14.17
N LEU A 430 -8.11 -3.39 -15.50
CA LEU A 430 -7.93 -2.31 -16.46
C LEU A 430 -8.92 -1.15 -16.24
N PHE A 431 -10.17 -1.48 -15.94
CA PHE A 431 -11.18 -0.47 -15.61
C PHE A 431 -10.80 0.33 -14.35
N VAL A 432 -10.31 -0.33 -13.30
CA VAL A 432 -9.80 0.35 -12.09
C VAL A 432 -8.68 1.31 -12.46
N GLY A 433 -7.71 0.87 -13.28
CA GLY A 433 -6.61 1.71 -13.75
C GLY A 433 -7.11 2.98 -14.47
N ALA A 434 -8.02 2.80 -15.42
CA ALA A 434 -8.59 3.90 -16.20
C ALA A 434 -9.39 4.90 -15.34
N THR A 435 -10.13 4.40 -14.34
CA THR A 435 -10.94 5.24 -13.45
C THR A 435 -10.16 5.97 -12.36
N ARG A 436 -8.84 5.87 -12.35
CA ARG A 436 -7.98 6.71 -11.46
C ARG A 436 -7.84 8.14 -11.96
N ALA A 437 -8.13 8.40 -13.25
CA ALA A 437 -8.04 9.73 -13.85
C ALA A 437 -9.17 10.66 -13.39
N ARG A 438 -8.83 11.92 -13.08
CA ARG A 438 -9.78 13.00 -12.82
C ARG A 438 -9.96 13.96 -13.98
N VAL A 439 -8.89 14.18 -14.74
CA VAL A 439 -8.85 15.16 -15.82
C VAL A 439 -8.50 14.51 -17.16
N GLU A 440 -7.47 13.67 -17.20
CA GLU A 440 -6.92 13.14 -18.45
C GLU A 440 -6.54 11.67 -18.33
N LEU A 441 -6.98 10.85 -19.28
CA LEU A 441 -6.57 9.46 -19.45
C LEU A 441 -5.90 9.30 -20.79
N GLN A 442 -4.67 8.80 -20.81
CA GLN A 442 -3.95 8.43 -22.02
C GLN A 442 -3.68 6.92 -21.99
N ILE A 443 -3.73 6.29 -23.15
CA ILE A 443 -3.54 4.84 -23.28
C ILE A 443 -2.25 4.56 -24.05
N GLY A 444 -1.44 3.66 -23.51
CA GLY A 444 -0.20 3.20 -24.14
C GLY A 444 -0.12 1.67 -24.20
N LYS A 445 0.88 1.17 -24.93
CA LYS A 445 1.19 -0.26 -25.03
C LYS A 445 2.23 -0.63 -23.98
N GLY A 446 1.89 -1.59 -23.11
CA GLY A 446 2.80 -2.18 -22.12
C GLY A 446 3.88 -3.05 -22.78
N ALA A 447 4.70 -3.70 -21.94
CA ALA A 447 5.77 -4.56 -22.41
C ALA A 447 5.23 -5.82 -23.11
N THR A 448 5.79 -6.11 -24.28
CA THR A 448 5.46 -7.30 -25.07
C THR A 448 6.37 -8.51 -24.78
N LYS A 449 7.47 -8.30 -24.03
CA LYS A 449 8.48 -9.33 -23.76
C LYS A 449 8.13 -10.23 -22.56
N ALA A 450 8.87 -11.30 -22.43
CA ALA A 450 8.70 -12.32 -21.41
C ALA A 450 8.43 -11.75 -20.01
N LEU A 451 7.47 -12.38 -19.34
CA LEU A 451 7.12 -12.02 -17.96
C LEU A 451 8.31 -12.20 -17.03
N ALA A 452 8.49 -11.26 -16.11
CA ALA A 452 9.38 -11.46 -15.01
C ALA A 452 8.98 -12.72 -14.24
N ARG A 453 9.96 -13.57 -13.96
CA ARG A 453 9.82 -14.71 -13.03
C ARG A 453 9.98 -14.19 -11.60
N ARG A 454 9.67 -15.02 -10.63
CA ARG A 454 9.84 -14.72 -9.21
C ARG A 454 10.69 -15.78 -8.54
N VAL A 455 11.43 -15.36 -7.53
CA VAL A 455 12.08 -16.26 -6.58
C VAL A 455 11.02 -16.66 -5.55
N ASP A 456 10.74 -17.95 -5.40
CA ASP A 456 9.61 -18.47 -4.61
C ASP A 456 9.60 -17.97 -3.15
N THR A 457 10.75 -17.85 -2.51
CA THR A 457 10.85 -17.51 -1.09
C THR A 457 10.76 -16.02 -0.77
N SER A 458 11.11 -15.15 -1.73
CA SER A 458 11.19 -13.69 -1.52
C SER A 458 10.31 -12.91 -2.47
N HIS A 459 9.70 -13.59 -3.45
CA HIS A 459 8.94 -12.99 -4.55
C HIS A 459 9.72 -11.93 -5.34
N ARG A 460 11.07 -11.99 -5.29
CA ARG A 460 11.96 -11.09 -6.04
C ARG A 460 11.77 -11.31 -7.53
N ALA A 461 11.46 -10.24 -8.26
CA ALA A 461 11.29 -10.30 -9.70
C ALA A 461 12.64 -10.41 -10.41
N PHE A 462 12.72 -11.31 -11.40
CA PHE A 462 13.85 -11.40 -12.30
C PHE A 462 13.43 -11.83 -13.71
N THR A 463 14.16 -11.39 -14.72
CA THR A 463 13.95 -11.81 -16.12
C THR A 463 15.26 -12.36 -16.67
N PRO A 464 15.36 -13.69 -16.92
CA PRO A 464 16.56 -14.27 -17.50
C PRO A 464 16.68 -13.89 -18.99
N TYR A 465 17.91 -13.68 -19.45
CA TYR A 465 18.22 -13.42 -20.85
C TYR A 465 19.19 -14.46 -21.37
N THR A 466 18.84 -15.03 -22.53
CA THR A 466 19.71 -15.95 -23.28
C THR A 466 20.10 -15.28 -24.59
N TRP A 467 21.40 -15.12 -24.84
CA TRP A 467 21.92 -14.51 -26.07
C TRP A 467 22.33 -15.60 -27.03
N THR A 468 21.73 -15.63 -28.23
CA THR A 468 21.91 -16.69 -29.23
C THR A 468 23.02 -16.41 -30.25
N LYS A 469 23.77 -15.31 -30.17
CA LYS A 469 24.85 -14.99 -31.12
C LYS A 469 26.23 -15.05 -30.48
N GLY A 470 27.00 -16.09 -30.74
CA GLY A 470 28.45 -16.17 -30.70
C GLY A 470 29.12 -16.45 -29.35
N ARG A 471 28.63 -16.01 -28.23
CA ARG A 471 29.01 -16.39 -26.84
C ARG A 471 27.78 -16.26 -25.96
N SER A 472 27.29 -17.36 -25.46
CA SER A 472 26.19 -17.33 -24.48
C SER A 472 26.67 -16.70 -23.18
N ARG A 473 26.29 -15.44 -22.95
CA ARG A 473 26.48 -14.80 -21.65
C ARG A 473 25.22 -15.06 -20.82
N ALA A 474 25.40 -15.65 -19.67
CA ALA A 474 24.34 -15.83 -18.70
C ALA A 474 24.04 -14.48 -18.03
N ALA A 475 22.84 -13.97 -18.21
CA ALA A 475 22.42 -12.69 -17.66
C ALA A 475 20.96 -12.73 -17.20
N ALA A 476 20.62 -11.88 -16.24
CA ALA A 476 19.25 -11.61 -15.87
C ALA A 476 19.08 -10.14 -15.46
N CYS A 477 17.92 -9.55 -15.72
CA CYS A 477 17.49 -8.38 -14.94
C CYS A 477 16.96 -8.85 -13.60
N VAL A 478 17.42 -8.24 -12.51
CA VAL A 478 17.06 -8.64 -11.14
C VAL A 478 16.62 -7.41 -10.35
N GLU A 479 15.56 -7.57 -9.57
CA GLU A 479 15.02 -6.55 -8.68
C GLU A 479 15.85 -6.44 -7.40
N ILE A 480 16.11 -5.19 -6.95
CA ILE A 480 16.60 -4.83 -5.62
C ILE A 480 15.68 -3.75 -5.06
N GLY A 481 15.50 -3.70 -3.75
CA GLY A 481 14.69 -2.69 -3.05
C GLY A 481 13.40 -3.23 -2.44
N ARG A 482 13.32 -4.54 -2.25
CA ARG A 482 12.21 -5.16 -1.51
C ARG A 482 12.32 -4.92 0.00
N VAL A 483 11.20 -5.06 0.69
CA VAL A 483 11.18 -5.18 2.15
C VAL A 483 12.20 -6.26 2.58
N ASN A 484 12.97 -5.98 3.62
CA ASN A 484 14.06 -6.83 4.12
C ASN A 484 15.35 -6.88 3.27
N ASP A 485 15.47 -6.16 2.17
CA ASP A 485 16.77 -6.02 1.49
C ASP A 485 17.76 -5.18 2.31
N ILE A 486 17.23 -4.26 3.11
CA ILE A 486 17.98 -3.40 4.04
C ILE A 486 17.27 -3.45 5.40
N ASP A 487 17.99 -3.87 6.43
CA ASP A 487 17.59 -3.94 7.82
C ASP A 487 18.54 -3.12 8.73
N ALA A 488 18.30 -3.10 10.03
CA ALA A 488 19.11 -2.34 10.96
C ALA A 488 20.56 -2.81 11.02
N ILE A 489 20.81 -4.13 10.93
CA ILE A 489 22.18 -4.70 10.93
C ILE A 489 22.94 -4.21 9.71
N THR A 490 22.31 -4.16 8.55
CA THR A 490 22.94 -3.71 7.30
C THR A 490 23.26 -2.21 7.28
N LEU A 491 22.69 -1.44 8.23
CA LEU A 491 22.85 0.01 8.36
C LEU A 491 23.89 0.44 9.41
N ALA A 492 24.03 -0.32 10.50
CA ALA A 492 24.93 0.03 11.61
C ALA A 492 25.41 -1.18 12.43
N GLY A 493 25.43 -2.40 11.86
CA GLY A 493 25.81 -3.63 12.57
C GLY A 493 27.30 -3.73 12.86
N LYS A 494 27.68 -4.17 14.08
CA LYS A 494 29.07 -4.40 14.53
C LYS A 494 29.83 -5.42 13.69
N GLY A 495 29.14 -6.37 13.06
CA GLY A 495 29.76 -7.36 12.17
C GLY A 495 30.03 -6.83 10.75
N LEU A 496 29.46 -5.68 10.36
CA LEU A 496 29.55 -5.13 9.00
C LEU A 496 30.36 -3.84 8.91
N PHE A 497 30.28 -3.00 9.93
CA PHE A 497 31.09 -1.78 10.04
C PHE A 497 32.21 -2.00 11.05
N ALA A 498 33.42 -1.64 10.69
CA ALA A 498 34.61 -1.86 11.53
C ALA A 498 34.59 -1.05 12.84
N SER A 499 33.87 0.09 12.83
CA SER A 499 33.77 0.98 14.00
C SER A 499 32.45 1.76 13.99
N SER A 500 32.05 2.29 15.16
CA SER A 500 30.95 3.26 15.28
C SER A 500 31.14 4.47 14.36
N ARG A 501 32.39 4.91 14.16
CA ARG A 501 32.71 6.04 13.28
C ARG A 501 32.42 5.73 11.81
N ASP A 502 32.64 4.50 11.36
CA ASP A 502 32.34 4.09 9.99
C ASP A 502 30.82 3.99 9.78
N ALA A 503 30.10 3.45 10.76
CA ALA A 503 28.64 3.45 10.75
C ALA A 503 28.08 4.89 10.76
N GLU A 504 28.66 5.80 11.53
CA GLU A 504 28.27 7.22 11.57
C GLU A 504 28.50 7.91 10.23
N ARG A 505 29.63 7.66 9.56
CA ARG A 505 29.90 8.18 8.22
C ARG A 505 28.84 7.71 7.21
N ALA A 506 28.47 6.43 7.27
CA ALA A 506 27.41 5.87 6.43
C ALA A 506 26.05 6.55 6.70
N GLN A 507 25.65 6.66 7.97
CA GLN A 507 24.38 7.28 8.37
C GLN A 507 24.33 8.77 8.00
N ASN A 508 25.42 9.51 8.18
CA ASN A 508 25.53 10.90 7.75
C ASN A 508 25.38 11.02 6.22
N ARG A 509 26.04 10.12 5.48
CA ARG A 509 25.92 10.10 4.01
C ARG A 509 24.50 9.79 3.55
N ILE A 510 23.84 8.81 4.17
CA ILE A 510 22.43 8.50 3.92
C ILE A 510 21.57 9.75 4.19
N GLY A 511 21.81 10.48 5.29
CA GLY A 511 21.10 11.70 5.62
C GLY A 511 21.19 12.79 4.52
N LEU A 512 22.29 12.86 3.77
CA LEU A 512 22.46 13.82 2.67
C LEU A 512 21.65 13.45 1.41
N LEU A 513 21.14 12.23 1.32
CA LEU A 513 20.30 11.76 0.22
C LEU A 513 18.81 12.16 0.39
N SER A 514 18.44 12.76 1.52
CA SER A 514 17.07 13.20 1.76
C SER A 514 16.55 14.09 0.63
N GLY A 515 15.40 13.71 0.04
CA GLY A 515 14.79 14.44 -1.07
C GLY A 515 15.59 14.43 -2.38
N LYS A 516 16.54 13.50 -2.58
CA LYS A 516 17.37 13.44 -3.76
C LYS A 516 17.38 12.03 -4.37
N MET A 517 17.39 11.98 -5.69
CA MET A 517 17.72 10.76 -6.43
C MET A 517 19.20 10.75 -6.81
N SER A 518 19.85 9.62 -6.62
CA SER A 518 21.27 9.45 -6.97
C SER A 518 21.52 8.05 -7.51
N LYS A 519 22.55 7.87 -8.34
CA LYS A 519 23.05 6.55 -8.70
C LYS A 519 23.65 5.88 -7.47
N ALA A 520 23.48 4.57 -7.39
CA ALA A 520 24.15 3.72 -6.43
C ALA A 520 24.64 2.46 -7.12
N GLU A 521 25.67 1.85 -6.58
CA GLU A 521 26.20 0.57 -7.06
C GLU A 521 26.40 -0.39 -5.89
N GLY A 522 26.27 -1.68 -6.19
CA GLY A 522 26.57 -2.76 -5.26
C GLY A 522 27.78 -3.56 -5.71
N LYS A 523 28.68 -3.86 -4.78
CA LYS A 523 29.84 -4.75 -4.99
C LYS A 523 29.79 -5.90 -4.00
N LEU A 524 29.87 -7.12 -4.49
CA LEU A 524 29.87 -8.32 -3.65
C LEU A 524 31.20 -8.41 -2.89
N GLY A 525 31.14 -8.65 -1.58
CA GLY A 525 32.28 -8.88 -0.71
C GLY A 525 33.02 -10.19 -1.03
N SER A 526 34.25 -10.37 -0.51
CA SER A 526 35.02 -11.58 -0.69
C SER A 526 34.50 -12.73 0.20
N LYS A 527 34.61 -13.98 -0.27
CA LYS A 527 34.32 -15.18 0.54
C LYS A 527 35.25 -15.21 1.77
N GLY A 528 34.66 -15.24 2.96
CA GLY A 528 35.40 -15.26 4.24
C GLY A 528 35.28 -14.01 5.09
N GLN A 529 34.94 -12.87 4.52
CA GLN A 529 34.38 -11.69 5.17
C GLN A 529 33.00 -11.50 4.60
N ASP A 530 32.04 -11.26 5.43
CA ASP A 530 30.61 -11.11 5.10
C ASP A 530 30.28 -11.05 3.59
N TYR A 531 29.85 -12.18 3.04
CA TYR A 531 29.57 -12.36 1.60
C TYR A 531 28.28 -11.63 1.22
N ARG A 532 28.28 -10.28 1.39
CA ARG A 532 27.15 -9.39 1.11
C ARG A 532 27.50 -8.32 0.10
N TYR A 533 26.50 -7.71 -0.51
CA TYR A 533 26.71 -6.56 -1.37
C TYR A 533 26.90 -5.31 -0.52
N ASN A 534 28.07 -4.68 -0.65
CA ASN A 534 28.34 -3.34 -0.16
C ASN A 534 27.77 -2.32 -1.15
N ILE A 535 26.94 -1.40 -0.67
CA ILE A 535 26.30 -0.34 -1.46
C ILE A 535 27.06 0.97 -1.24
N PHE A 536 27.37 1.65 -2.34
CA PHE A 536 28.09 2.94 -2.34
C PHE A 536 27.57 3.84 -3.47
N LEU A 537 27.92 5.13 -3.39
CA LEU A 537 27.67 6.08 -4.48
C LEU A 537 28.90 6.11 -5.40
N PRO A 538 28.72 6.07 -6.74
CA PRO A 538 29.86 6.08 -7.68
C PRO A 538 30.81 7.27 -7.53
N GLU A 539 30.29 8.43 -7.10
CA GLU A 539 31.11 9.62 -6.83
C GLU A 539 31.94 9.54 -5.53
N ASN A 540 31.67 8.55 -4.67
CA ASN A 540 32.45 8.32 -3.45
C ASN A 540 32.47 6.82 -3.09
N PRO A 541 33.20 6.00 -3.87
CA PRO A 541 33.17 4.54 -3.76
C PRO A 541 33.81 4.00 -2.46
N ASP A 542 34.62 4.82 -1.78
CA ASP A 542 35.28 4.44 -0.53
C ASP A 542 34.39 4.52 0.69
N VAL A 543 33.20 5.14 0.57
CA VAL A 543 32.22 5.26 1.66
C VAL A 543 31.07 4.31 1.43
N THR A 544 31.00 3.28 2.25
CA THR A 544 29.83 2.39 2.33
C THR A 544 28.60 3.17 2.80
N LEU A 545 27.48 3.06 2.09
CA LEU A 545 26.18 3.54 2.55
C LEU A 545 25.51 2.52 3.47
N CYS A 546 25.42 1.29 2.99
CA CYS A 546 24.82 0.16 3.70
C CYS A 546 25.24 -1.13 3.01
N PHE A 547 24.87 -2.24 3.61
CA PHE A 547 24.98 -3.56 2.98
C PHE A 547 23.59 -4.04 2.56
N LEU A 548 23.51 -5.01 1.66
CA LEU A 548 22.28 -5.75 1.43
C LEU A 548 22.23 -6.97 2.36
N SER A 549 21.02 -7.39 2.72
CA SER A 549 20.80 -8.55 3.60
C SER A 549 21.25 -9.86 2.95
N GLU A 550 21.45 -10.90 3.76
CA GLU A 550 21.79 -12.24 3.27
C GLU A 550 20.72 -12.83 2.36
N GLN A 551 19.45 -12.41 2.55
CA GLN A 551 18.35 -12.88 1.71
C GLN A 551 18.61 -12.51 0.24
N VAL A 552 19.18 -11.33 -0.03
CA VAL A 552 19.53 -10.93 -1.40
C VAL A 552 20.53 -11.90 -2.02
N ASN A 553 21.53 -12.34 -1.28
CA ASN A 553 22.50 -13.32 -1.79
C ASN A 553 21.86 -14.69 -2.05
N ARG A 554 21.03 -15.16 -1.12
CA ARG A 554 20.25 -16.42 -1.30
C ARG A 554 19.41 -16.36 -2.57
N ASP A 555 18.75 -15.24 -2.80
CA ASP A 555 17.94 -15.03 -4.02
C ASP A 555 18.80 -15.00 -5.27
N MET A 556 19.97 -14.36 -5.24
CA MET A 556 20.90 -14.32 -6.37
C MET A 556 21.42 -15.72 -6.75
N PHE A 557 21.64 -16.62 -5.77
CA PHE A 557 21.97 -18.02 -6.05
C PHE A 557 20.81 -18.73 -6.76
N LYS A 558 19.57 -18.55 -6.33
CA LYS A 558 18.37 -19.14 -6.98
C LYS A 558 18.17 -18.61 -8.40
N VAL A 559 18.43 -17.31 -8.61
CA VAL A 559 18.42 -16.73 -9.96
C VAL A 559 19.53 -17.35 -10.81
N ALA A 560 20.73 -17.55 -10.26
CA ALA A 560 21.85 -18.21 -10.96
C ALA A 560 21.50 -19.65 -11.35
N GLU A 561 20.84 -20.43 -10.49
CA GLU A 561 20.36 -21.77 -10.78
C GLU A 561 19.36 -21.77 -11.94
N THR A 562 18.41 -20.83 -11.95
CA THR A 562 17.45 -20.70 -13.04
C THR A 562 18.13 -20.32 -14.36
N VAL A 563 19.10 -19.40 -14.32
CA VAL A 563 19.88 -19.02 -15.51
C VAL A 563 20.74 -20.18 -16.00
N ASP A 564 21.34 -20.95 -15.06
CA ASP A 564 22.10 -22.16 -15.38
C ASP A 564 21.28 -23.20 -16.16
N SER A 565 20.05 -23.46 -15.72
CA SER A 565 19.15 -24.39 -16.42
C SER A 565 18.86 -24.00 -17.87
N LEU A 566 19.07 -22.73 -18.24
CA LEU A 566 18.81 -22.21 -19.59
C LEU A 566 20.07 -22.16 -20.47
N VAL A 567 21.27 -21.94 -19.89
CA VAL A 567 22.49 -21.67 -20.67
C VAL A 567 23.73 -22.47 -20.26
N GLY A 568 23.68 -23.23 -19.16
CA GLY A 568 24.83 -23.99 -18.62
C GLY A 568 25.94 -23.06 -18.10
N LEU A 569 25.93 -22.78 -16.81
CA LEU A 569 26.96 -21.96 -16.14
C LEU A 569 28.17 -22.80 -15.72
N ARG A 570 29.36 -22.25 -15.83
CA ARG A 570 30.59 -22.87 -15.25
C ARG A 570 30.57 -22.87 -13.72
N LYS A 571 30.01 -21.79 -13.12
CA LYS A 571 29.85 -21.61 -11.68
C LYS A 571 28.53 -20.90 -11.39
N LYS A 572 27.79 -21.35 -10.37
CA LYS A 572 26.53 -20.75 -9.92
C LYS A 572 26.78 -19.68 -8.86
N ASN A 573 27.60 -18.68 -9.15
CA ASN A 573 27.90 -17.63 -8.21
C ASN A 573 26.98 -16.41 -8.41
N PRO A 574 26.64 -15.67 -7.34
CA PRO A 574 26.01 -14.36 -7.45
C PRO A 574 26.83 -13.40 -8.29
N PRO A 575 26.20 -12.42 -8.95
CA PRO A 575 26.89 -11.41 -9.75
C PRO A 575 27.85 -10.59 -8.87
N ALA A 576 29.06 -10.30 -9.38
CA ALA A 576 30.03 -9.53 -8.63
C ALA A 576 29.64 -8.07 -8.40
N LYS A 577 28.75 -7.51 -9.26
CA LYS A 577 28.34 -6.10 -9.24
C LYS A 577 26.85 -5.94 -9.53
N LEU A 578 26.25 -4.91 -8.92
CA LEU A 578 24.90 -4.41 -9.16
C LEU A 578 25.00 -2.95 -9.62
N PRO A 579 25.17 -2.68 -10.93
CA PRO A 579 25.52 -1.33 -11.44
C PRO A 579 24.32 -0.42 -11.70
N TYR A 580 23.09 -0.90 -11.50
CA TYR A 580 21.83 -0.27 -11.91
C TYR A 580 21.03 0.32 -10.76
N LEU A 581 21.58 0.36 -9.55
CA LEU A 581 20.86 0.80 -8.37
C LEU A 581 20.72 2.33 -8.33
N ARG A 582 19.67 2.76 -7.66
CA ARG A 582 19.39 4.19 -7.41
C ARG A 582 18.81 4.36 -6.02
N THR A 583 19.09 5.51 -5.44
CA THR A 583 18.41 5.98 -4.23
C THR A 583 17.33 6.97 -4.59
N PHE A 584 16.19 6.88 -3.94
CA PHE A 584 15.00 7.73 -4.13
C PHE A 584 14.80 8.70 -2.95
N GLY A 585 15.84 8.89 -2.15
CA GLY A 585 15.81 9.64 -0.91
C GLY A 585 16.14 8.76 0.30
N THR A 586 15.63 9.16 1.45
CA THR A 586 15.91 8.55 2.76
C THR A 586 14.63 8.26 3.52
N ARG A 587 14.60 7.18 4.28
CA ARG A 587 13.53 6.80 5.20
C ARG A 587 14.07 6.47 6.58
N THR A 588 13.22 6.48 7.59
CA THR A 588 13.55 6.01 8.94
C THR A 588 13.36 4.50 9.05
N VAL A 589 14.22 3.85 9.80
CA VAL A 589 14.05 2.49 10.35
C VAL A 589 14.00 2.64 11.87
N ALA A 590 13.01 2.02 12.50
CA ALA A 590 12.84 2.01 13.95
C ALA A 590 12.87 0.58 14.47
N LEU A 591 13.42 0.38 15.66
CA LEU A 591 13.47 -0.89 16.39
C LEU A 591 12.76 -0.73 17.73
N ARG A 592 12.06 -1.76 18.16
CA ARG A 592 11.45 -1.78 19.50
C ARG A 592 12.51 -1.64 20.59
N PRO A 593 12.19 -1.11 21.75
CA PRO A 593 13.13 -1.03 22.87
C PRO A 593 13.70 -2.39 23.29
N ASP A 594 12.90 -3.44 23.20
CA ASP A 594 13.20 -4.82 23.55
C ASP A 594 13.69 -5.69 22.38
N ASP A 595 13.97 -5.08 21.20
CA ASP A 595 14.42 -5.83 20.04
C ASP A 595 15.86 -6.31 20.23
N PRO A 596 16.13 -7.63 20.19
CA PRO A 596 17.46 -8.19 20.40
C PRO A 596 18.48 -7.76 19.32
N ILE A 597 18.02 -7.32 18.15
CA ILE A 597 18.89 -6.80 17.09
C ILE A 597 19.67 -5.58 17.56
N ARG A 598 19.15 -4.79 18.51
CA ARG A 598 19.83 -3.61 19.06
C ARG A 598 21.24 -3.93 19.60
N GLU A 599 21.42 -5.06 20.27
CA GLU A 599 22.72 -5.47 20.82
C GLU A 599 23.80 -5.64 19.75
N ALA A 600 23.41 -6.01 18.54
CA ALA A 600 24.31 -6.18 17.41
C ALA A 600 24.68 -4.86 16.71
N LEU A 601 24.08 -3.72 17.10
CA LEU A 601 24.34 -2.42 16.50
C LEU A 601 25.43 -1.65 17.22
N HIS A 602 26.13 -0.79 16.48
CA HIS A 602 27.02 0.21 17.06
C HIS A 602 26.26 1.28 17.84
N THR A 603 26.91 1.90 18.84
CA THR A 603 26.45 3.12 19.51
C THR A 603 26.44 4.29 18.52
N PRO A 604 25.41 5.18 18.54
CA PRO A 604 24.30 5.25 19.51
C PRO A 604 23.02 4.49 19.09
N TRP A 605 23.01 3.79 17.96
CA TRP A 605 21.81 3.14 17.42
C TRP A 605 21.33 1.94 18.24
N CYS A 606 22.25 1.26 18.94
CA CYS A 606 21.87 0.23 19.92
C CYS A 606 20.99 0.82 21.03
N ASP A 607 21.24 2.07 21.42
CA ASP A 607 20.53 2.73 22.52
C ASP A 607 19.25 3.41 22.04
N SER A 608 19.31 4.13 20.91
CA SER A 608 18.17 4.89 20.39
C SER A 608 17.14 4.05 19.63
N GLY A 609 17.60 3.04 18.89
CA GLY A 609 16.77 2.22 18.00
C GLY A 609 16.28 2.93 16.72
N PHE A 610 16.76 4.14 16.41
CA PHE A 610 16.38 4.89 15.21
C PHE A 610 17.55 5.04 14.23
N LEU A 611 17.36 4.61 12.99
CA LEU A 611 18.36 4.67 11.93
C LEU A 611 17.78 5.34 10.69
N LEU A 612 18.67 5.83 9.82
CA LEU A 612 18.35 6.24 8.47
C LEU A 612 18.68 5.12 7.49
N ALA A 613 17.80 4.85 6.55
CA ALA A 613 18.02 3.93 5.44
C ALA A 613 17.87 4.65 4.11
N PRO A 614 18.68 4.35 3.09
CA PRO A 614 18.43 4.83 1.75
C PRO A 614 17.16 4.17 1.20
N MET A 615 16.32 4.91 0.50
CA MET A 615 15.28 4.35 -0.35
C MET A 615 15.95 3.79 -1.60
N LEU A 616 16.54 2.61 -1.49
CA LEU A 616 17.32 1.95 -2.54
C LEU A 616 16.42 1.09 -3.40
N MET A 617 16.50 1.23 -4.72
CA MET A 617 15.79 0.38 -5.66
C MET A 617 16.53 0.27 -6.99
N GLY A 618 16.30 -0.82 -7.70
CA GLY A 618 16.75 -1.00 -9.07
C GLY A 618 16.19 -2.28 -9.68
N TYR A 619 16.05 -2.27 -11.00
CA TYR A 619 15.78 -3.45 -11.81
C TYR A 619 16.65 -3.35 -13.06
N GLY A 620 17.63 -4.20 -13.16
CA GLY A 620 18.61 -4.09 -14.24
C GLY A 620 19.45 -5.32 -14.42
N MET A 621 20.23 -5.31 -15.49
CA MET A 621 20.97 -6.46 -15.95
C MET A 621 22.20 -6.74 -15.10
N VAL A 622 22.34 -8.00 -14.71
CA VAL A 622 23.54 -8.56 -14.08
C VAL A 622 24.03 -9.78 -14.88
N TYR A 623 25.31 -10.07 -14.76
CA TYR A 623 25.97 -11.17 -15.45
C TYR A 623 26.43 -12.22 -14.46
N PHE A 624 26.14 -13.47 -14.77
CA PHE A 624 26.56 -14.65 -14.01
C PHE A 624 27.77 -15.28 -14.67
N SER A 625 28.71 -15.77 -13.88
CA SER A 625 29.99 -16.37 -14.34
C SER A 625 29.99 -17.89 -14.18
#